data_34d2ff6c49cbd4681949f3883d962c55
#
_entry.id   34d2ff6c49cbd4681949f3883d962c55
#
_cell.length_a   1.000
_cell.length_b   1.000
_cell.length_c   1.000
_cell.angle_alpha   90.00
_cell.angle_beta   90.00
_cell.angle_gamma   90.00
#
_symmetry.space_group_name_H-M   'P 1'
#
loop_
_entity.id
_entity.type
_entity.pdbx_description
1 polymer ?
#
loop_
_entity_poly.entity_id
_entity_poly.type
_entity_poly.pdbx_seq_one_letter_code
_entity_poly.pdbx_strand_id
1 'polypeptide(L)'
;MVAYYSFLRRDLAYHVGHNALAAVTYLLMFTFMLIEIITGLTLYTVVRGPWLLGWLFRWIPGVIDIQYLRLTHFCIMFTFFAFVIHHVYSAVLISWEERNGLIESIFTGYKFIPRHELDEDAREVE
;
A
#
# COMPACT_ATOMS: atom_id res chain seq x y z
N MET A 1 -3.76 16.01 -7.13
CA MET A 1 -3.88 14.85 -6.22
C MET A 1 -3.40 15.17 -4.81
N VAL A 2 -2.12 15.42 -4.54
CA VAL A 2 -1.63 15.71 -3.17
C VAL A 2 -2.40 16.85 -2.50
N ALA A 3 -2.70 17.93 -3.20
CA ALA A 3 -3.46 19.06 -2.67
C ALA A 3 -4.92 18.73 -2.29
N TYR A 4 -5.53 17.73 -2.92
CA TYR A 4 -6.86 17.24 -2.56
C TYR A 4 -6.81 16.43 -1.26
N TYR A 5 -5.90 15.46 -1.16
CA TYR A 5 -5.73 14.66 0.06
C TYR A 5 -5.19 15.46 1.26
N SER A 6 -4.61 16.65 1.00
CA SER A 6 -4.22 17.62 2.05
C SER A 6 -5.33 18.61 2.40
N PHE A 7 -6.57 18.42 1.89
CA PHE A 7 -7.73 19.32 2.07
C PHE A 7 -7.52 20.75 1.55
N LEU A 8 -6.51 20.97 0.68
CA LEU A 8 -6.19 22.28 0.11
C LEU A 8 -6.94 22.57 -1.19
N ARG A 9 -7.53 21.57 -1.84
CA ARG A 9 -8.37 21.68 -3.03
C ARG A 9 -9.63 20.83 -2.88
N ARG A 10 -10.77 21.35 -3.37
CA ARG A 10 -12.07 20.65 -3.34
C ARG A 10 -12.41 19.94 -4.66
N ASP A 11 -11.69 20.27 -5.73
CA ASP A 11 -11.94 19.68 -7.04
C ASP A 11 -11.17 18.38 -7.19
N LEU A 12 -11.89 17.26 -7.33
CA LEU A 12 -11.35 15.95 -7.67
C LEU A 12 -10.93 15.95 -9.13
N ALA A 13 -9.65 15.73 -9.41
CA ALA A 13 -9.24 15.22 -10.70
C ALA A 13 -9.58 13.71 -10.69
N TYR A 14 -10.71 13.35 -11.26
CA TYR A 14 -11.14 11.96 -11.38
C TYR A 14 -10.26 11.26 -12.42
N HIS A 15 -9.74 10.10 -12.06
CA HIS A 15 -8.98 9.25 -12.98
C HIS A 15 -9.61 7.86 -12.97
N VAL A 16 -10.10 7.40 -14.11
CA VAL A 16 -10.53 6.02 -14.28
C VAL A 16 -9.27 5.15 -14.28
N GLY A 17 -8.90 4.62 -13.11
CA GLY A 17 -7.74 3.74 -12.95
C GLY A 17 -6.77 4.17 -11.84
N HIS A 18 -5.51 3.77 -11.98
CA HIS A 18 -4.48 4.06 -10.99
C HIS A 18 -3.88 5.45 -11.20
N ASN A 19 -4.05 6.34 -10.24
CA ASN A 19 -3.39 7.64 -10.27
C ASN A 19 -1.90 7.52 -9.85
N ALA A 20 -1.10 8.54 -10.19
CA ALA A 20 0.33 8.55 -9.89
C ALA A 20 0.64 8.40 -8.38
N LEU A 21 -0.22 8.92 -7.50
CA LEU A 21 -0.06 8.78 -6.05
C LEU A 21 -0.27 7.32 -5.61
N ALA A 22 -1.26 6.63 -6.18
CA ALA A 22 -1.48 5.21 -5.92
C ALA A 22 -0.28 4.37 -6.39
N ALA A 23 0.28 4.67 -7.58
CA ALA A 23 1.46 3.96 -8.09
C ALA A 23 2.68 4.09 -7.16
N VAL A 24 2.96 5.32 -6.67
CA VAL A 24 4.04 5.55 -5.69
C VAL A 24 3.77 4.82 -4.38
N THR A 25 2.52 4.83 -3.90
CA THR A 25 2.13 4.12 -2.67
C THR A 25 2.32 2.61 -2.82
N TYR A 26 1.93 2.02 -3.95
CA TYR A 26 2.17 0.60 -4.23
C TYR A 26 3.66 0.27 -4.25
N LEU A 27 4.47 1.07 -4.96
CA LEU A 27 5.92 0.86 -5.00
C LEU A 27 6.52 0.87 -3.58
N LEU A 28 6.12 1.83 -2.75
CA LEU A 28 6.59 1.95 -1.37
C LEU A 28 6.15 0.74 -0.53
N MET A 29 4.87 0.34 -0.61
CA MET A 29 4.34 -0.79 0.14
C MET A 29 4.98 -2.12 -0.28
N PHE A 30 5.19 -2.36 -1.58
CA PHE A 30 5.90 -3.54 -2.06
C PHE A 30 7.37 -3.56 -1.61
N THR A 31 8.03 -2.41 -1.60
CA THR A 31 9.41 -2.29 -1.09
C THR A 31 9.47 -2.64 0.40
N PHE A 32 8.57 -2.10 1.21
CA PHE A 32 8.49 -2.42 2.63
C PHE A 32 8.14 -3.89 2.87
N MET A 33 7.24 -4.47 2.08
CA MET A 33 6.91 -5.89 2.18
C MET A 33 8.12 -6.78 1.88
N LEU A 34 8.94 -6.42 0.88
CA LEU A 34 10.17 -7.15 0.59
C LEU A 34 11.16 -7.07 1.75
N ILE A 35 11.36 -5.87 2.31
CA ILE A 35 12.24 -5.67 3.48
C ILE A 35 11.71 -6.47 4.68
N GLU A 36 10.40 -6.44 4.92
CA GLU A 36 9.75 -7.18 6.00
C GLU A 36 9.96 -8.69 5.89
N ILE A 37 9.82 -9.24 4.68
CA ILE A 37 10.08 -10.66 4.41
C ILE A 37 11.55 -11.00 4.67
N ILE A 38 12.50 -10.20 4.14
CA ILE A 38 13.94 -10.44 4.30
C ILE A 38 14.33 -10.37 5.77
N THR A 39 13.92 -9.33 6.49
CA THR A 39 14.23 -9.17 7.92
C THR A 39 13.60 -10.27 8.76
N GLY A 40 12.33 -10.62 8.50
CA GLY A 40 11.62 -11.67 9.21
C GLY A 40 12.26 -13.05 9.02
N LEU A 41 12.60 -13.43 7.78
CA LEU A 41 13.28 -14.69 7.48
C LEU A 41 14.70 -14.73 8.07
N THR A 42 15.40 -13.59 8.09
CA THR A 42 16.70 -13.47 8.74
C THR A 42 16.59 -13.71 10.25
N LEU A 43 15.67 -13.03 10.92
CA LEU A 43 15.42 -13.20 12.36
C LEU A 43 14.96 -14.61 12.70
N TYR A 44 14.12 -15.22 11.86
CA TYR A 44 13.72 -16.61 12.01
C TYR A 44 14.91 -17.56 11.95
N THR A 45 15.85 -17.34 11.01
CA THR A 45 17.07 -18.15 10.87
C THR A 45 17.95 -18.05 12.11
N VAL A 46 18.06 -16.87 12.73
CA VAL A 46 18.83 -16.67 13.95
C VAL A 46 18.23 -17.43 15.14
N VAL A 47 16.88 -17.46 15.24
CA VAL A 47 16.19 -18.09 16.39
C VAL A 47 16.07 -19.61 16.22
N ARG A 48 15.72 -20.09 15.02
CA ARG A 48 15.43 -21.52 14.77
C ARG A 48 16.64 -22.31 14.29
N GLY A 49 17.72 -21.63 13.86
CA GLY A 49 18.88 -22.27 13.25
C GLY A 49 18.65 -22.72 11.79
N PRO A 50 19.44 -23.69 11.31
CA PRO A 50 19.39 -24.12 9.91
C PRO A 50 18.02 -24.64 9.51
N TRP A 51 17.46 -24.08 8.44
CA TRP A 51 16.23 -24.53 7.79
C TRP A 51 16.41 -24.45 6.26
N LEU A 52 15.43 -24.93 5.47
CA LEU A 52 15.56 -25.14 4.03
C LEU A 52 16.14 -23.94 3.25
N LEU A 53 15.71 -22.70 3.57
CA LEU A 53 16.19 -21.47 2.93
C LEU A 53 17.12 -20.65 3.84
N GLY A 54 17.46 -21.13 5.03
CA GLY A 54 18.25 -20.39 6.02
C GLY A 54 19.65 -20.01 5.51
N TRP A 55 20.24 -20.82 4.61
CA TRP A 55 21.53 -20.50 4.00
C TRP A 55 21.53 -19.17 3.24
N LEU A 56 20.37 -18.77 2.70
CA LEU A 56 20.22 -17.53 1.93
C LEU A 56 20.25 -16.29 2.84
N PHE A 57 19.84 -16.42 4.11
CA PHE A 57 19.69 -15.30 5.05
C PHE A 57 20.72 -15.27 6.17
N ARG A 58 21.42 -16.38 6.43
CA ARG A 58 22.35 -16.54 7.57
C ARG A 58 23.56 -15.60 7.56
N TRP A 59 23.92 -15.02 6.43
CA TRP A 59 25.04 -14.11 6.28
C TRP A 59 24.68 -12.66 6.67
N ILE A 60 23.40 -12.30 6.62
CA ILE A 60 22.92 -10.93 6.87
C ILE A 60 23.29 -10.43 8.27
N PRO A 61 23.14 -11.20 9.37
CA PRO A 61 23.56 -10.77 10.71
C PRO A 61 25.07 -10.57 10.87
N GLY A 62 25.87 -11.05 9.94
CA GLY A 62 27.32 -10.75 9.89
C GLY A 62 27.65 -9.39 9.28
N VAL A 63 26.70 -8.76 8.59
CA VAL A 63 26.86 -7.46 7.93
C VAL A 63 26.05 -6.38 8.64
N ILE A 64 24.83 -6.72 9.10
CA ILE A 64 23.90 -5.81 9.77
C ILE A 64 23.64 -6.35 11.18
N ASP A 65 23.85 -5.49 12.18
CA ASP A 65 23.58 -5.86 13.57
C ASP A 65 22.13 -6.28 13.77
N ILE A 66 21.94 -7.35 14.54
CA ILE A 66 20.62 -7.96 14.76
C ILE A 66 19.61 -7.00 15.41
N GLN A 67 20.06 -6.01 16.16
CA GLN A 67 19.17 -5.02 16.78
C GLN A 67 18.59 -4.08 15.72
N TYR A 68 19.37 -3.70 14.70
CA TYR A 68 18.84 -2.94 13.57
C TYR A 68 17.85 -3.75 12.75
N LEU A 69 18.11 -5.05 12.53
CA LEU A 69 17.14 -5.93 11.85
C LEU A 69 15.83 -6.03 12.63
N ARG A 70 15.88 -6.20 13.95
CA ARG A 70 14.68 -6.22 14.81
C ARG A 70 13.94 -4.90 14.79
N LEU A 71 14.66 -3.79 14.91
CA LEU A 71 14.06 -2.45 14.89
C LEU A 71 13.37 -2.18 13.55
N THR A 72 14.05 -2.49 12.44
CA THR A 72 13.51 -2.29 11.08
C THR A 72 12.23 -3.12 10.89
N HIS A 73 12.28 -4.42 11.20
CA HIS A 73 11.11 -5.31 11.12
C HIS A 73 9.94 -4.79 11.96
N PHE A 74 10.20 -4.40 13.20
CA PHE A 74 9.19 -3.84 14.09
C PHE A 74 8.57 -2.54 13.55
N CYS A 75 9.40 -1.60 13.08
CA CYS A 75 8.92 -0.33 12.54
C CYS A 75 8.09 -0.51 11.27
N ILE A 76 8.49 -1.41 10.38
CA ILE A 76 7.76 -1.69 9.14
C ILE A 76 6.43 -2.37 9.46
N MET A 77 6.39 -3.30 10.42
CA MET A 77 5.14 -3.91 10.90
C MET A 77 4.12 -2.85 11.33
N PHE A 78 4.54 -1.87 12.16
CA PHE A 78 3.66 -0.78 12.57
C PHE A 78 3.26 0.14 11.41
N THR A 79 4.15 0.35 10.45
CA THR A 79 3.83 1.10 9.22
C THR A 79 2.73 0.40 8.43
N PHE A 80 2.76 -0.92 8.29
CA PHE A 80 1.67 -1.68 7.66
C PHE A 80 0.36 -1.56 8.44
N PHE A 81 0.40 -1.65 9.77
CA PHE A 81 -0.80 -1.47 10.60
C PHE A 81 -1.43 -0.08 10.38
N ALA A 82 -0.62 0.97 10.44
CA ALA A 82 -1.09 2.34 10.20
C ALA A 82 -1.65 2.51 8.77
N PHE A 83 -0.96 1.93 7.78
CA PHE A 83 -1.41 1.94 6.39
C PHE A 83 -2.77 1.25 6.22
N VAL A 84 -2.95 0.05 6.78
CA VAL A 84 -4.22 -0.69 6.67
C VAL A 84 -5.37 0.09 7.31
N ILE A 85 -5.17 0.65 8.51
CA ILE A 85 -6.20 1.45 9.18
C ILE A 85 -6.56 2.67 8.32
N HIS A 86 -5.56 3.41 7.85
CA HIS A 86 -5.77 4.58 7.00
C HIS A 86 -6.44 4.20 5.67
N HIS A 87 -6.02 3.11 5.03
CA HIS A 87 -6.56 2.66 3.76
C HIS A 87 -8.03 2.26 3.86
N VAL A 88 -8.38 1.47 4.89
CA VAL A 88 -9.78 1.07 5.13
C VAL A 88 -10.63 2.30 5.45
N TYR A 89 -10.15 3.18 6.33
CA TYR A 89 -10.85 4.42 6.66
C TYR A 89 -11.12 5.27 5.41
N SER A 90 -10.08 5.48 4.58
CA SER A 90 -10.20 6.28 3.35
C SER A 90 -11.14 5.64 2.34
N ALA A 91 -11.11 4.31 2.17
CA ALA A 91 -12.01 3.60 1.27
C ALA A 91 -13.48 3.73 1.70
N VAL A 92 -13.75 3.62 3.02
CA VAL A 92 -15.10 3.80 3.57
C VAL A 92 -15.57 5.24 3.37
N LEU A 93 -14.72 6.22 3.70
CA LEU A 93 -15.06 7.64 3.58
C LEU A 93 -15.38 8.02 2.12
N ILE A 94 -14.52 7.61 1.17
CA ILE A 94 -14.71 7.89 -0.26
C ILE A 94 -15.97 7.20 -0.79
N SER A 95 -16.19 5.93 -0.42
CA SER A 95 -17.38 5.19 -0.84
C SER A 95 -18.67 5.86 -0.36
N TRP A 96 -18.64 6.43 0.85
CA TRP A 96 -19.79 7.15 1.39
C TRP A 96 -19.98 8.52 0.72
N GLU A 97 -18.91 9.28 0.51
CA GLU A 97 -18.96 10.63 -0.06
C GLU A 97 -19.36 10.60 -1.55
N GLU A 98 -18.73 9.73 -2.34
CA GLU A 98 -18.99 9.62 -3.77
C GLU A 98 -20.24 8.79 -4.12
N ARG A 99 -20.76 7.99 -3.19
CA ARG A 99 -21.92 7.09 -3.38
C ARG A 99 -21.83 6.21 -4.64
N ASN A 100 -20.60 5.87 -5.02
CA ASN A 100 -20.31 5.13 -6.26
C ASN A 100 -20.26 3.60 -6.06
N GLY A 101 -20.56 3.11 -4.86
CA GLY A 101 -20.53 1.69 -4.55
C GLY A 101 -19.11 1.09 -4.53
N LEU A 102 -18.09 1.88 -4.17
CA LEU A 102 -16.70 1.43 -4.16
C LEU A 102 -16.48 0.18 -3.30
N ILE A 103 -17.03 0.15 -2.07
CA ILE A 103 -16.92 -1.00 -1.17
C ILE A 103 -17.76 -2.16 -1.67
N GLU A 104 -18.97 -1.89 -2.11
CA GLU A 104 -19.89 -2.88 -2.67
C GLU A 104 -19.31 -3.55 -3.92
N SER A 105 -18.48 -2.82 -4.68
CA SER A 105 -17.81 -3.35 -5.88
C SER A 105 -16.83 -4.49 -5.58
N ILE A 106 -16.30 -4.57 -4.36
CA ILE A 106 -15.42 -5.68 -3.92
C ILE A 106 -16.18 -7.02 -3.95
N PHE A 107 -17.48 -6.99 -3.67
CA PHE A 107 -18.32 -8.17 -3.63
C PHE A 107 -19.11 -8.37 -4.92
N THR A 108 -19.56 -7.29 -5.55
CA THR A 108 -20.43 -7.33 -6.74
C THR A 108 -19.65 -7.32 -8.05
N GLY A 109 -18.42 -6.83 -8.06
CA GLY A 109 -17.61 -6.60 -9.26
C GLY A 109 -18.02 -5.37 -10.08
N TYR A 110 -19.00 -4.58 -9.64
CA TYR A 110 -19.53 -3.43 -10.37
C TYR A 110 -19.40 -2.15 -9.57
N LYS A 111 -18.95 -1.06 -10.22
CA LYS A 111 -18.89 0.30 -9.70
C LYS A 111 -19.74 1.22 -10.56
N PHE A 112 -20.47 2.15 -9.95
CA PHE A 112 -21.22 3.17 -10.67
C PHE A 112 -20.31 4.35 -10.97
N ILE A 113 -20.19 4.69 -12.27
CA ILE A 113 -19.45 5.86 -12.73
C ILE A 113 -20.44 6.80 -13.41
N PRO A 114 -20.57 8.06 -12.98
CA PRO A 114 -21.40 9.05 -13.66
C PRO A 114 -20.92 9.30 -15.10
N ARG A 115 -21.83 9.47 -16.04
CA ARG A 115 -21.49 9.63 -17.47
C ARG A 115 -20.58 10.82 -17.76
N HIS A 116 -20.74 11.94 -17.04
CA HIS A 116 -19.92 13.13 -17.24
C HIS A 116 -18.43 12.87 -16.93
N GLU A 117 -18.13 11.98 -15.99
CA GLU A 117 -16.75 11.60 -15.64
C GLU A 117 -16.09 10.74 -16.74
N LEU A 118 -16.89 9.89 -17.44
CA LEU A 118 -16.41 9.13 -18.59
C LEU A 118 -16.09 10.03 -19.79
N ASP A 119 -16.89 11.09 -19.99
CA ASP A 119 -16.70 12.03 -21.08
C ASP A 119 -15.45 12.93 -20.83
N GLU A 120 -15.11 13.24 -19.58
CA GLU A 120 -13.91 13.98 -19.22
C GLU A 120 -12.65 13.15 -19.44
N ASP A 121 -12.64 11.89 -19.00
CA ASP A 121 -11.52 10.96 -19.17
C ASP A 121 -11.23 10.69 -20.66
N ALA A 122 -12.26 10.60 -21.49
CA ALA A 122 -12.11 10.44 -22.93
C ALA A 122 -11.46 11.65 -23.62
N ARG A 123 -11.65 12.86 -23.11
CA ARG A 123 -11.04 14.09 -23.65
C ARG A 123 -9.59 14.28 -23.25
N GLU A 124 -9.15 13.73 -22.12
CA GLU A 124 -7.75 13.79 -21.69
C GLU A 124 -6.84 12.82 -22.46
N VAL A 125 -7.42 11.86 -23.19
CA VAL A 125 -6.68 10.84 -23.97
C VAL A 125 -6.53 11.25 -25.45
N GLU A 126 -7.27 12.26 -25.93
CA GLU A 126 -7.13 12.84 -27.28
C GLU A 126 -6.08 13.95 -27.31
#